data_108200b976b51073b7350e16ecccdc46
#
_entry.id   108200b976b51073b7350e16ecccdc46
#
_cell.length_a   1.000
_cell.length_b   1.000
_cell.length_c   1.000
_cell.angle_alpha   90.00
_cell.angle_beta   90.00
_cell.angle_gamma   90.00
#
_symmetry.space_group_name_H-M   'P 1'
#
loop_
_entity.id
_entity.type
_entity.pdbx_description
1 polymer ?
#
loop_
_entity_poly.entity_id
_entity_poly.type
_entity_poly.pdbx_seq_one_letter_code
_entity_poly.pdbx_strand_id
1 'polypeptide(L)'
;MDLRFLGKVLQGALIGLGAVLPGISGGVLSVVFGVYRPIMELLSDPVHKWRTHLPRLLPYMIGSAAGFLGVANLLSYVLETYPEQSVCVFVGLIGGMLPSLWREAGEQGRTGGNRIVTGVTFAAMIFLLFSLQTSKTAVEPGLGAYLFCGFALALSVIAPGMSFSTLLMP
;
A
#
# COMPACT_ATOMS: atom_id res chain seq x y z
N MET A 1 21.60 9.48 -21.99
CA MET A 1 20.55 8.96 -21.09
C MET A 1 19.27 9.67 -21.49
N ASP A 2 18.30 8.95 -22.06
CA ASP A 2 17.11 9.58 -22.63
C ASP A 2 16.26 10.24 -21.55
N LEU A 3 15.87 11.50 -21.76
CA LEU A 3 14.98 12.24 -20.86
C LEU A 3 13.71 11.44 -20.51
N ARG A 4 13.26 10.62 -21.46
CA ARG A 4 12.11 9.72 -21.28
C ARG A 4 12.38 8.59 -20.28
N PHE A 5 13.60 8.08 -20.21
CA PHE A 5 14.00 7.07 -19.24
C PHE A 5 14.02 7.67 -17.83
N LEU A 6 14.64 8.84 -17.68
CA LEU A 6 14.70 9.54 -16.40
C LEU A 6 13.31 9.91 -15.88
N GLY A 7 12.41 10.36 -16.76
CA GLY A 7 11.02 10.62 -16.40
C GLY A 7 10.29 9.39 -15.85
N LYS A 8 10.51 8.22 -16.46
CA LYS A 8 9.92 6.94 -15.97
C LYS A 8 10.49 6.51 -14.64
N VAL A 9 11.80 6.71 -14.41
CA VAL A 9 12.43 6.42 -13.11
C VAL A 9 11.87 7.33 -12.02
N LEU A 10 11.68 8.62 -12.29
CA LEU A 10 11.05 9.55 -11.35
C LEU A 10 9.60 9.18 -11.04
N GLN A 11 8.81 8.80 -12.04
CA GLN A 11 7.45 8.31 -11.84
C GLN A 11 7.44 7.02 -10.98
N GLY A 12 8.38 6.12 -11.26
CA GLY A 12 8.59 4.93 -10.42
C GLY A 12 8.94 5.31 -8.97
N ALA A 13 9.85 6.27 -8.76
CA ALA A 13 10.22 6.72 -7.43
C ALA A 13 9.03 7.30 -6.65
N LEU A 14 8.15 8.03 -7.32
CA LEU A 14 6.90 8.53 -6.72
C LEU A 14 5.94 7.38 -6.35
N ILE A 15 5.86 6.33 -7.17
CA ILE A 15 5.08 5.13 -6.85
C ILE A 15 5.65 4.45 -5.59
N GLY A 16 6.98 4.29 -5.52
CA GLY A 16 7.65 3.71 -4.35
C GLY A 16 7.48 4.53 -3.08
N LEU A 17 7.55 5.86 -3.19
CA LEU A 17 7.25 6.78 -2.10
C LEU A 17 5.81 6.63 -1.60
N GLY A 18 4.84 6.55 -2.53
CA GLY A 18 3.43 6.35 -2.21
C GLY A 18 3.11 5.00 -1.57
N ALA A 19 4.02 4.02 -1.67
CA ALA A 19 3.87 2.74 -0.97
C ALA A 19 4.28 2.80 0.51
N VAL A 20 5.05 3.81 0.91
CA VAL A 20 5.57 3.97 2.28
C VAL A 20 4.76 4.98 3.08
N LEU A 21 4.36 6.09 2.44
CA LEU A 21 3.68 7.18 3.13
C LEU A 21 2.18 6.92 3.24
N PRO A 22 1.58 7.05 4.45
CA PRO A 22 0.14 7.00 4.59
C PRO A 22 -0.52 8.18 3.88
N GLY A 23 -1.64 7.94 3.21
CA GLY A 23 -2.39 8.97 2.47
C GLY A 23 -2.08 9.06 0.99
N ILE A 24 -0.98 8.47 0.55
CA ILE A 24 -0.63 8.39 -0.87
C ILE A 24 -0.62 6.92 -1.27
N SER A 25 -1.49 6.55 -2.20
CA SER A 25 -1.54 5.16 -2.69
C SER A 25 -0.59 5.01 -3.89
N GLY A 26 0.45 4.18 -3.73
CA GLY A 26 1.33 3.80 -4.84
C GLY A 26 0.56 3.12 -5.98
N GLY A 27 -0.52 2.40 -5.65
CA GLY A 27 -1.45 1.82 -6.63
C GLY A 27 -2.14 2.89 -7.48
N VAL A 28 -2.70 3.92 -6.86
CA VAL A 28 -3.32 5.06 -7.58
C VAL A 28 -2.30 5.77 -8.45
N LEU A 29 -1.09 6.02 -7.96
CA LEU A 29 -0.02 6.61 -8.76
C LEU A 29 0.36 5.73 -9.96
N SER A 30 0.35 4.41 -9.81
CA SER A 30 0.62 3.49 -10.92
C SER A 30 -0.44 3.56 -12.02
N VAL A 31 -1.69 3.81 -11.65
CA VAL A 31 -2.80 4.04 -12.60
C VAL A 31 -2.61 5.38 -13.31
N VAL A 32 -2.36 6.46 -12.55
CA VAL A 32 -2.14 7.81 -13.10
C VAL A 32 -0.98 7.85 -14.10
N PHE A 33 0.10 7.14 -13.81
CA PHE A 33 1.26 7.06 -14.71
C PHE A 33 1.12 6.01 -15.82
N GLY A 34 -0.03 5.32 -15.89
CA GLY A 34 -0.30 4.32 -16.93
C GLY A 34 0.52 3.03 -16.82
N VAL A 35 1.11 2.76 -15.65
CA VAL A 35 1.97 1.59 -15.39
C VAL A 35 1.12 0.38 -14.95
N TYR A 36 -0.06 0.63 -14.40
CA TYR A 36 -0.93 -0.40 -13.84
C TYR A 36 -1.35 -1.47 -14.87
N ARG A 37 -1.81 -1.04 -16.07
CA ARG A 37 -2.22 -1.97 -17.14
C ARG A 37 -1.09 -2.92 -17.56
N PRO A 38 0.12 -2.44 -17.92
CA PRO A 38 1.25 -3.32 -18.23
C PRO A 38 1.62 -4.28 -17.09
N ILE A 39 1.46 -3.88 -15.83
CA ILE A 39 1.69 -4.76 -14.67
C ILE A 39 0.64 -5.89 -14.66
N MET A 40 -0.65 -5.55 -14.80
CA MET A 40 -1.73 -6.53 -14.81
C MET A 40 -1.63 -7.49 -15.99
N GLU A 41 -1.27 -7.01 -17.17
CA GLU A 41 -1.04 -7.84 -18.36
C GLU A 41 0.13 -8.80 -18.18
N LEU A 42 1.20 -8.36 -17.49
CA LEU A 42 2.34 -9.21 -17.15
C LEU A 42 1.96 -10.27 -16.11
N LEU A 43 1.14 -9.93 -15.13
CA LEU A 43 0.68 -10.86 -14.09
C LEU A 43 -0.32 -11.89 -14.64
N SER A 44 -1.14 -11.50 -15.62
CA SER A 44 -2.12 -12.41 -16.24
C SER A 44 -1.48 -13.46 -17.12
N ASP A 45 -0.39 -13.14 -17.81
CA ASP A 45 0.33 -14.06 -18.69
C ASP A 45 1.85 -13.81 -18.60
N PRO A 46 2.49 -14.27 -17.52
CA PRO A 46 3.90 -14.01 -17.27
C PRO A 46 4.82 -14.67 -18.28
N VAL A 47 4.42 -15.81 -18.87
CA VAL A 47 5.28 -16.59 -19.75
C VAL A 47 5.43 -15.95 -21.13
N HIS A 48 4.33 -15.46 -21.72
CA HIS A 48 4.33 -14.92 -23.08
C HIS A 48 4.63 -13.42 -23.13
N LYS A 49 4.22 -12.67 -22.10
CA LYS A 49 4.30 -11.19 -22.10
C LYS A 49 5.55 -10.63 -21.41
N TRP A 50 6.34 -11.47 -20.75
CA TRP A 50 7.57 -11.08 -20.05
C TRP A 50 8.54 -10.28 -20.93
N ARG A 51 8.85 -10.79 -22.13
CA ARG A 51 9.83 -10.16 -23.01
C ARG A 51 9.39 -8.79 -23.54
N THR A 52 8.10 -8.55 -23.63
CA THR A 52 7.53 -7.31 -24.18
C THR A 52 7.32 -6.24 -23.12
N HIS A 53 6.80 -6.62 -21.95
CA HIS A 53 6.42 -5.67 -20.91
C HIS A 53 7.55 -5.37 -19.92
N LEU A 54 8.41 -6.35 -19.62
CA LEU A 54 9.49 -6.18 -18.66
C LEU A 54 10.46 -5.03 -19.03
N PRO A 55 10.95 -4.88 -20.26
CA PRO A 55 11.85 -3.77 -20.60
C PRO A 55 11.18 -2.40 -20.47
N ARG A 56 9.86 -2.32 -20.64
CA ARG A 56 9.09 -1.09 -20.45
C ARG A 56 8.88 -0.75 -18.97
N LEU A 57 8.70 -1.78 -18.13
CA LEU A 57 8.47 -1.65 -16.70
C LEU A 57 9.76 -1.46 -15.90
N LEU A 58 10.90 -1.90 -16.44
CA LEU A 58 12.20 -1.88 -15.76
C LEU A 58 12.55 -0.50 -15.16
N PRO A 59 12.43 0.63 -15.89
CA PRO A 59 12.74 1.94 -15.32
C PRO A 59 11.80 2.32 -14.17
N TYR A 60 10.53 1.93 -14.23
CA TYR A 60 9.57 2.15 -13.14
C TYR A 60 9.89 1.28 -11.92
N MET A 61 10.29 0.03 -12.15
CA MET A 61 10.69 -0.89 -11.07
C MET A 61 11.96 -0.39 -10.35
N ILE A 62 12.97 0.04 -11.11
CA ILE A 62 14.20 0.62 -10.53
C ILE A 62 13.85 1.89 -9.75
N GLY A 63 13.03 2.76 -10.34
CA GLY A 63 12.57 3.98 -9.69
C GLY A 63 11.79 3.67 -8.41
N SER A 64 10.83 2.74 -8.45
CA SER A 64 10.02 2.40 -7.28
C SER A 64 10.83 1.76 -6.15
N ALA A 65 11.78 0.90 -6.48
CA ALA A 65 12.71 0.35 -5.50
C ALA A 65 13.58 1.45 -4.86
N ALA A 66 14.13 2.35 -5.67
CA ALA A 66 14.92 3.47 -5.17
C ALA A 66 14.08 4.44 -4.30
N GLY A 67 12.87 4.77 -4.73
CA GLY A 67 11.94 5.61 -3.98
C GLY A 67 11.52 4.97 -2.66
N PHE A 68 11.14 3.68 -2.70
CA PHE A 68 10.79 2.91 -1.52
C PHE A 68 11.94 2.86 -0.50
N LEU A 69 13.14 2.45 -0.94
CA LEU A 69 14.29 2.33 -0.05
C LEU A 69 14.76 3.69 0.46
N GLY A 70 14.75 4.72 -0.38
CA GLY A 70 15.13 6.08 0.01
C GLY A 70 14.22 6.64 1.09
N VAL A 71 12.90 6.50 0.90
CA VAL A 71 11.91 6.97 1.89
C VAL A 71 11.91 6.09 3.14
N ALA A 72 12.05 4.77 3.00
CA ALA A 72 12.14 3.88 4.15
C ALA A 72 13.35 4.20 5.04
N ASN A 73 14.52 4.44 4.44
CA ASN A 73 15.72 4.85 5.19
C ASN A 73 15.54 6.23 5.84
N LEU A 74 14.95 7.20 5.11
CA LEU A 74 14.68 8.52 5.67
C LEU A 74 13.72 8.43 6.86
N LEU A 75 12.67 7.64 6.72
CA LEU A 75 11.68 7.40 7.80
C LEU A 75 12.31 6.72 9.00
N SER A 76 13.14 5.69 8.79
CA SER A 76 13.88 5.03 9.87
C SER A 76 14.72 6.05 10.65
N TYR A 77 15.51 6.86 9.93
CA TYR A 77 16.32 7.90 10.54
C TYR A 77 15.49 8.92 11.34
N VAL A 78 14.36 9.38 10.77
CA VAL A 78 13.49 10.37 11.43
C VAL A 78 12.81 9.76 12.65
N LEU A 79 12.34 8.51 12.56
CA LEU A 79 11.72 7.78 13.68
C LEU A 79 12.71 7.51 14.83
N GLU A 80 13.97 7.23 14.50
CA GLU A 80 15.00 7.01 15.52
C GLU A 80 15.48 8.32 16.17
N THR A 81 15.58 9.40 15.39
CA THR A 81 16.10 10.69 15.87
C THR A 81 15.01 11.53 16.55
N TYR A 82 13.79 11.48 16.04
CA TYR A 82 12.65 12.28 16.50
C TYR A 82 11.38 11.42 16.68
N PRO A 83 11.38 10.45 17.63
CA PRO A 83 10.29 9.48 17.75
C PRO A 83 8.94 10.13 18.05
N GLU A 84 8.87 11.07 18.98
CA GLU A 84 7.61 11.69 19.38
C GLU A 84 6.99 12.54 18.26
N GLN A 85 7.80 13.36 17.60
CA GLN A 85 7.36 14.21 16.50
C GLN A 85 6.92 13.39 15.29
N SER A 86 7.65 12.30 15.01
CA SER A 86 7.33 11.38 13.92
C SER A 86 5.98 10.71 14.14
N VAL A 87 5.72 10.21 15.34
CA VAL A 87 4.43 9.62 15.70
C VAL A 87 3.29 10.65 15.52
N CYS A 88 3.48 11.89 15.99
CA CYS A 88 2.48 12.95 15.80
C CYS A 88 2.19 13.22 14.32
N VAL A 89 3.23 13.25 13.46
CA VAL A 89 3.06 13.44 12.01
C VAL A 89 2.29 12.27 11.40
N PHE A 90 2.64 11.03 11.75
CA PHE A 90 1.93 9.85 11.25
C PHE A 90 0.46 9.82 11.68
N VAL A 91 0.19 10.11 12.95
CA VAL A 91 -1.19 10.22 13.47
C VAL A 91 -1.96 11.31 12.73
N GLY A 92 -1.32 12.45 12.46
CA GLY A 92 -1.91 13.54 11.69
C GLY A 92 -2.22 13.14 10.24
N LEU A 93 -1.30 12.45 9.57
CA LEU A 93 -1.49 11.95 8.20
C LEU A 93 -2.63 10.92 8.13
N ILE A 94 -2.64 9.96 9.06
CA ILE A 94 -3.72 8.96 9.14
C ILE A 94 -5.06 9.64 9.46
N GLY A 95 -5.07 10.57 10.42
CA GLY A 95 -6.26 11.35 10.75
C GLY A 95 -6.78 12.17 9.58
N GLY A 96 -5.89 12.74 8.77
CA GLY A 96 -6.22 13.48 7.56
C GLY A 96 -6.85 12.64 6.45
N MET A 97 -6.57 11.32 6.43
CA MET A 97 -7.20 10.38 5.48
C MET A 97 -8.64 9.99 5.88
N LEU A 98 -8.98 10.06 7.16
CA LEU A 98 -10.29 9.60 7.64
C LEU A 98 -11.50 10.21 6.90
N PRO A 99 -11.53 11.54 6.60
CA PRO A 99 -12.64 12.12 5.86
C PRO A 99 -12.80 11.57 4.44
N SER A 100 -11.68 11.31 3.75
CA SER A 100 -11.72 10.74 2.38
C SER A 100 -12.18 9.28 2.39
N LEU A 101 -11.66 8.47 3.32
CA LEU A 101 -12.07 7.08 3.50
C LEU A 101 -13.56 6.99 3.90
N TRP A 102 -14.02 7.90 4.76
CA TRP A 102 -15.43 7.96 5.15
C TRP A 102 -16.35 8.30 3.98
N ARG A 103 -15.92 9.16 3.08
CA ARG A 103 -16.66 9.52 1.86
C ARG A 103 -16.70 8.35 0.88
N GLU A 104 -15.56 7.75 0.60
CA GLU A 104 -15.42 6.59 -0.29
C GLU A 104 -16.24 5.39 0.20
N ALA A 105 -16.20 5.08 1.50
CA ALA A 105 -17.02 4.04 2.11
C ALA A 105 -18.54 4.31 2.02
N GLY A 106 -18.94 5.55 1.72
CA GLY A 106 -20.34 5.96 1.57
C GLY A 106 -20.86 5.95 0.14
N GLU A 107 -20.00 5.84 -0.88
CA GLU A 107 -20.38 5.95 -2.30
C GLU A 107 -21.33 4.84 -2.77
N GLN A 108 -21.21 3.64 -2.22
CA GLN A 108 -22.09 2.50 -2.54
C GLN A 108 -23.38 2.45 -1.69
N GLY A 109 -23.67 3.49 -0.94
CA GLY A 109 -24.83 3.59 -0.05
C GLY A 109 -24.55 3.07 1.36
N ARG A 110 -25.17 3.74 2.34
CA ARG A 110 -25.05 3.40 3.78
C ARG A 110 -26.29 2.69 4.26
N THR A 111 -26.30 1.38 4.19
CA THR A 111 -27.36 0.55 4.77
C THR A 111 -27.13 0.39 6.28
N GLY A 112 -28.21 0.25 7.06
CA GLY A 112 -28.11 0.01 8.50
C GLY A 112 -27.22 -1.18 8.86
N GLY A 113 -27.26 -2.25 8.05
CA GLY A 113 -26.40 -3.42 8.19
C GLY A 113 -24.88 -3.08 8.09
N ASN A 114 -24.52 -2.19 7.17
CA ASN A 114 -23.11 -1.78 6.99
C ASN A 114 -22.56 -1.07 8.24
N ARG A 115 -23.39 -0.29 8.93
CA ARG A 115 -22.96 0.37 10.19
C ARG A 115 -22.69 -0.63 11.30
N ILE A 116 -23.55 -1.67 11.42
CA ILE A 116 -23.38 -2.74 12.40
C ILE A 116 -22.11 -3.52 12.11
N VAL A 117 -21.90 -3.92 10.85
CA VAL A 117 -20.69 -4.65 10.42
C VAL A 117 -19.44 -3.80 10.70
N THR A 118 -19.43 -2.52 10.37
CA THR A 118 -18.30 -1.62 10.67
C THR A 118 -18.03 -1.54 12.17
N GLY A 119 -19.08 -1.39 12.99
CA GLY A 119 -18.93 -1.35 14.45
C GLY A 119 -18.37 -2.65 15.04
N VAL A 120 -18.90 -3.80 14.58
CA VAL A 120 -18.43 -5.11 15.01
C VAL A 120 -16.97 -5.35 14.59
N THR A 121 -16.62 -5.02 13.34
CA THR A 121 -15.24 -5.17 12.84
C THR A 121 -14.28 -4.27 13.62
N PHE A 122 -14.67 -3.03 13.90
CA PHE A 122 -13.86 -2.11 14.69
C PHE A 122 -13.65 -2.62 16.12
N ALA A 123 -14.71 -3.10 16.79
CA ALA A 123 -14.62 -3.66 18.12
C ALA A 123 -13.76 -4.93 18.14
N ALA A 124 -13.92 -5.83 17.14
CA ALA A 124 -13.11 -7.02 16.99
C ALA A 124 -11.62 -6.70 16.77
N MET A 125 -11.33 -5.66 15.99
CA MET A 125 -9.96 -5.21 15.75
C MET A 125 -9.30 -4.65 17.02
N ILE A 126 -10.03 -3.84 17.79
CA ILE A 126 -9.55 -3.34 19.09
C ILE A 126 -9.30 -4.50 20.05
N PHE A 127 -10.24 -5.44 20.13
CA PHE A 127 -10.10 -6.62 20.97
C PHE A 127 -8.88 -7.46 20.58
N LEU A 128 -8.66 -7.66 19.28
CA LEU A 128 -7.50 -8.38 18.74
C LEU A 128 -6.20 -7.68 19.13
N LEU A 129 -6.11 -6.35 18.95
CA LEU A 129 -4.92 -5.57 19.30
C LEU A 129 -4.62 -5.65 20.80
N PHE A 130 -5.64 -5.53 21.66
CA PHE A 130 -5.48 -5.70 23.10
C PHE A 130 -5.03 -7.12 23.47
N SER A 131 -5.63 -8.12 22.85
CA SER A 131 -5.24 -9.54 23.06
C SER A 131 -3.79 -9.80 22.68
N LEU A 132 -3.35 -9.29 21.54
CA LEU A 132 -1.96 -9.41 21.08
C LEU A 132 -0.98 -8.67 22.00
N GLN A 133 -1.36 -7.50 22.50
CA GLN A 133 -0.52 -6.72 23.42
C GLN A 133 -0.40 -7.39 24.81
N THR A 134 -1.47 -8.05 25.26
CA THR A 134 -1.49 -8.77 26.55
C THR A 134 -0.80 -10.12 26.47
N SER A 135 -0.87 -10.75 25.29
CA SER A 135 -0.15 -12.00 25.03
C SER A 135 1.32 -11.68 24.83
N LYS A 136 2.14 -11.86 25.89
CA LYS A 136 3.60 -11.76 25.84
C LYS A 136 4.24 -12.91 25.03
N THR A 137 3.51 -13.48 24.10
CA THR A 137 4.01 -14.54 23.21
C THR A 137 4.89 -13.83 22.18
N ALA A 138 6.18 -13.73 22.49
CA ALA A 138 7.16 -13.47 21.47
C ALA A 138 7.01 -14.59 20.45
N VAL A 139 6.38 -14.30 19.33
CA VAL A 139 6.34 -15.23 18.19
C VAL A 139 7.78 -15.36 17.73
N GLU A 140 8.41 -16.48 18.06
CA GLU A 140 9.76 -16.73 17.56
C GLU A 140 9.74 -16.63 16.04
N PRO A 141 10.69 -15.89 15.44
CA PRO A 141 10.75 -15.68 14.00
C PRO A 141 11.08 -17.03 13.32
N GLY A 142 10.05 -17.82 13.07
CA GLY A 142 10.12 -19.08 12.33
C GLY A 142 9.62 -18.92 10.90
N LEU A 143 10.02 -19.83 10.03
CA LEU A 143 9.59 -19.86 8.62
C LEU A 143 8.06 -19.80 8.49
N GLY A 144 7.32 -20.46 9.39
CA GLY A 144 5.86 -20.42 9.41
C GLY A 144 5.28 -19.03 9.71
N ALA A 145 5.89 -18.28 10.65
CA ALA A 145 5.48 -16.92 10.97
C ALA A 145 5.71 -15.98 9.76
N TYR A 146 6.85 -16.09 9.09
CA TYR A 146 7.14 -15.31 7.88
C TYR A 146 6.20 -15.64 6.72
N LEU A 147 5.87 -16.93 6.51
CA LEU A 147 4.91 -17.34 5.49
C LEU A 147 3.50 -16.81 5.81
N PHE A 148 3.08 -16.89 7.07
CA PHE A 148 1.79 -16.35 7.49
C PHE A 148 1.72 -14.84 7.32
N CYS A 149 2.76 -14.09 7.71
CA CYS A 149 2.84 -12.64 7.50
C CYS A 149 2.85 -12.28 6.01
N GLY A 150 3.62 -13.01 5.19
CA GLY A 150 3.64 -12.82 3.74
C GLY A 150 2.28 -13.11 3.09
N PHE A 151 1.59 -14.17 3.51
CA PHE A 151 0.24 -14.49 3.05
C PHE A 151 -0.77 -13.41 3.48
N ALA A 152 -0.73 -12.95 4.73
CA ALA A 152 -1.61 -11.90 5.23
C ALA A 152 -1.38 -10.57 4.49
N LEU A 153 -0.11 -10.23 4.20
CA LEU A 153 0.23 -9.07 3.37
C LEU A 153 -0.30 -9.20 1.94
N ALA A 154 -0.10 -10.37 1.30
CA ALA A 154 -0.63 -10.62 -0.04
C ALA A 154 -2.17 -10.53 -0.06
N LEU A 155 -2.83 -11.09 0.95
CA LEU A 155 -4.28 -11.01 1.09
C LEU A 155 -4.76 -9.57 1.28
N SER A 156 -4.03 -8.74 2.03
CA SER A 156 -4.38 -7.33 2.24
C SER A 156 -4.25 -6.49 0.96
N VAL A 157 -3.36 -6.89 0.05
CA VAL A 157 -3.22 -6.24 -1.27
C VAL A 157 -4.33 -6.69 -2.23
N ILE A 158 -4.75 -7.97 -2.15
CA ILE A 158 -5.79 -8.55 -3.01
C ILE A 158 -7.19 -8.21 -2.48
N ALA A 159 -7.37 -8.17 -1.15
CA ALA A 159 -8.64 -7.80 -0.54
C ALA A 159 -8.95 -6.32 -0.80
N PRO A 160 -10.15 -6.00 -1.21
CA PRO A 160 -10.52 -4.70 -1.76
C PRO A 160 -10.64 -3.60 -0.70
N GLY A 161 -9.50 -3.07 -0.27
CA GLY A 161 -9.38 -1.67 0.08
C GLY A 161 -8.90 -0.88 -1.14
N MET A 162 -8.60 -1.58 -2.23
CA MET A 162 -8.36 -0.96 -3.53
C MET A 162 -9.70 -0.49 -4.07
N SER A 163 -9.86 0.81 -4.21
CA SER A 163 -11.02 1.41 -4.83
C SER A 163 -11.31 0.74 -6.18
N PHE A 164 -12.32 -0.12 -6.17
CA PHE A 164 -12.86 -0.74 -7.39
C PHE A 164 -13.32 0.31 -8.40
N SER A 165 -13.60 1.52 -7.95
CA SER A 165 -13.93 2.68 -8.77
C SER A 165 -12.82 3.04 -9.76
N THR A 166 -11.56 2.79 -9.43
CA THR A 166 -10.42 3.04 -10.34
C THR A 166 -10.22 1.91 -11.37
N LEU A 167 -10.78 0.72 -11.11
CA LEU A 167 -10.70 -0.42 -12.02
C LEU A 167 -11.79 -0.41 -13.10
N LEU A 168 -12.88 0.34 -12.88
CA LEU A 168 -14.07 0.37 -13.73
C LEU A 168 -14.25 1.68 -14.51
N MET A 169 -13.32 2.63 -14.43
CA MET A 169 -13.32 3.74 -15.36
C MET A 169 -12.75 3.28 -16.71
N PRO A 170 -13.57 3.30 -17.79
CA PRO A 170 -13.15 2.95 -19.14
C PRO A 170 -12.12 3.91 -19.70
#